data_1379d2de04566b99741e3d548d66921c
#
_entry.id   1379d2de04566b99741e3d548d66921c
#
_cell.length_a   1.000
_cell.length_b   1.000
_cell.length_c   1.000
_cell.angle_alpha   90.00
_cell.angle_beta   90.00
_cell.angle_gamma   90.00
#
_symmetry.space_group_name_H-M   'P 1'
#
loop_
_entity.id
_entity.type
_entity.pdbx_description
1 polymer ?
#
loop_
_entity_poly.entity_id
_entity_poly.type
_entity_poly.pdbx_seq_one_letter_code
_entity_poly.pdbx_strand_id
1 'polypeptide(L)'
;MVAATKTKAKGSQAQSPLTQNVTAVEGGTATLTCKVDQNDNTSLQWSNPAQQTLYFDDKKALRDNRIELVRSSWHELSINISEVTLSDEGQYTCSLFTMPVKTAKAFLIVLGVPQTPVISGFKGPVNEGVLVELTCTTIGSKPAANIRWFKGDKEIRDVPSTKEPDSKGKTFTVSSTLGLQVDRNDDGVTVSCTVDHESLRSSPQVAKQVLDIQYVPSVKIDFSRNFAREGDELRLECRATGNPTPEAVKWKKDGAELPDPDRMVVEGNILIISALNKTDNGTYYCEAANTMGHNSAEYILFVYDAPISPSPTITAPSSPSTRTITTPVTITTSTTKLSAVSRARDPSALAGQSGPDHAVIGGVVAVVVFITLCLIIVLGRYLARHKGTYLTNEAKGAEDAPDADTAIINAEGSQANAEDKKEYFI
;
A
#
# COMPACT_ATOMS: atom_id res chain seq x y z
N MET A 1 -76.81 38.76 -36.21
CA MET A 1 -75.40 38.45 -36.56
C MET A 1 -74.73 37.76 -35.40
N VAL A 2 -74.57 36.45 -35.44
CA VAL A 2 -73.90 35.69 -34.39
C VAL A 2 -72.50 35.34 -34.94
N ALA A 3 -71.45 35.91 -34.31
CA ALA A 3 -70.08 35.66 -34.72
C ALA A 3 -69.65 34.30 -34.15
N ALA A 4 -69.36 33.36 -35.04
CA ALA A 4 -68.75 32.05 -34.67
C ALA A 4 -67.27 32.23 -34.43
N THR A 5 -66.87 32.16 -33.17
CA THR A 5 -65.46 32.06 -32.75
C THR A 5 -64.91 30.67 -33.11
N LYS A 6 -64.05 30.61 -34.12
CA LYS A 6 -63.24 29.41 -34.42
C LYS A 6 -62.19 29.22 -33.33
N THR A 7 -62.42 28.30 -32.42
CA THR A 7 -61.40 27.76 -31.56
C THR A 7 -60.40 26.95 -32.41
N LYS A 8 -59.18 27.50 -32.53
CA LYS A 8 -58.02 26.77 -33.09
C LYS A 8 -57.71 25.62 -32.12
N ALA A 9 -57.93 24.39 -32.54
CA ALA A 9 -57.40 23.22 -31.83
C ALA A 9 -55.89 23.37 -31.78
N LYS A 10 -55.35 23.45 -30.58
CA LYS A 10 -53.91 23.41 -30.28
C LYS A 10 -53.45 21.99 -30.64
N GLY A 11 -52.93 21.78 -31.87
CA GLY A 11 -52.29 20.50 -32.22
C GLY A 11 -51.22 20.22 -31.17
N SER A 12 -51.33 19.09 -30.49
CA SER A 12 -50.31 18.55 -29.62
C SER A 12 -49.07 18.32 -30.47
N GLN A 13 -48.06 19.21 -30.37
CA GLN A 13 -46.77 18.98 -31.00
C GLN A 13 -46.10 17.83 -30.29
N ALA A 14 -45.84 16.72 -30.97
CA ALA A 14 -45.04 15.61 -30.43
C ALA A 14 -43.77 16.15 -29.75
N GLN A 15 -43.48 15.73 -28.55
CA GLN A 15 -42.28 16.15 -27.81
C GLN A 15 -41.01 15.58 -28.49
N SER A 16 -39.88 16.21 -28.26
CA SER A 16 -38.59 15.70 -28.70
C SER A 16 -38.26 14.40 -27.95
N PRO A 17 -37.62 13.42 -28.59
CA PRO A 17 -37.16 12.21 -27.91
C PRO A 17 -36.18 12.54 -26.81
N LEU A 18 -36.16 11.70 -25.75
CA LEU A 18 -35.29 11.81 -24.61
C LEU A 18 -34.42 10.55 -24.51
N THR A 19 -33.12 10.75 -24.32
CA THR A 19 -32.13 9.69 -24.15
C THR A 19 -31.18 10.03 -22.99
N GLN A 20 -30.48 9.03 -22.48
CA GLN A 20 -29.44 9.20 -21.47
C GLN A 20 -28.14 8.56 -21.94
N ASN A 21 -26.99 9.12 -21.50
CA ASN A 21 -25.70 8.50 -21.71
C ASN A 21 -25.63 7.19 -20.88
N VAL A 22 -24.96 6.19 -21.45
CA VAL A 22 -24.81 4.87 -20.85
C VAL A 22 -23.35 4.55 -20.71
N THR A 23 -22.95 4.02 -19.55
CA THR A 23 -21.61 3.48 -19.31
C THR A 23 -21.73 1.97 -19.17
N ALA A 24 -20.94 1.23 -19.92
CA ALA A 24 -20.86 -0.23 -19.86
C ALA A 24 -19.40 -0.67 -19.70
N VAL A 25 -19.19 -1.79 -19.02
CA VAL A 25 -17.89 -2.45 -18.96
C VAL A 25 -17.71 -3.30 -20.20
N GLU A 26 -16.51 -3.33 -20.76
CA GLU A 26 -16.14 -4.20 -21.89
C GLU A 26 -16.55 -5.67 -21.61
N GLY A 27 -17.17 -6.34 -22.59
CA GLY A 27 -17.77 -7.66 -22.41
C GLY A 27 -19.15 -7.66 -21.75
N GLY A 28 -19.60 -6.53 -21.22
CA GLY A 28 -20.92 -6.39 -20.58
C GLY A 28 -22.05 -6.06 -21.57
N THR A 29 -23.17 -5.59 -21.03
CA THR A 29 -24.35 -5.20 -21.81
C THR A 29 -24.69 -3.74 -21.58
N ALA A 30 -24.94 -3.01 -22.66
CA ALA A 30 -25.43 -1.63 -22.67
C ALA A 30 -26.90 -1.61 -23.10
N THR A 31 -27.76 -0.93 -22.34
CA THR A 31 -29.17 -0.69 -22.73
C THR A 31 -29.33 0.76 -23.16
N LEU A 32 -29.69 0.98 -24.41
CA LEU A 32 -30.01 2.29 -24.95
C LEU A 32 -31.54 2.46 -24.97
N THR A 33 -32.01 3.49 -24.24
CA THR A 33 -33.46 3.78 -24.13
C THR A 33 -33.78 5.15 -24.70
N CYS A 34 -34.72 5.18 -25.64
CA CYS A 34 -35.29 6.40 -26.19
C CYS A 34 -36.76 6.51 -25.79
N LYS A 35 -37.13 7.61 -25.11
CA LYS A 35 -38.50 7.86 -24.64
C LYS A 35 -39.09 9.10 -25.27
N VAL A 36 -40.40 9.05 -25.53
CA VAL A 36 -41.18 10.17 -26.01
C VAL A 36 -42.47 10.24 -25.19
N ASP A 37 -42.65 11.29 -24.40
CA ASP A 37 -43.82 11.40 -23.51
C ASP A 37 -45.14 11.56 -24.22
N GLN A 38 -45.15 12.30 -25.36
CA GLN A 38 -46.33 12.48 -26.21
C GLN A 38 -45.95 12.17 -27.65
N ASN A 39 -46.37 11.02 -28.13
CA ASN A 39 -46.18 10.60 -29.51
C ASN A 39 -47.54 10.22 -30.12
N ASP A 40 -47.78 10.65 -31.33
CA ASP A 40 -48.99 10.43 -32.16
C ASP A 40 -48.78 9.28 -33.17
N ASN A 41 -48.20 8.17 -32.72
CA ASN A 41 -47.87 6.98 -33.52
C ASN A 41 -46.79 7.24 -34.59
N THR A 42 -45.89 8.19 -34.32
CA THR A 42 -44.74 8.45 -35.18
C THR A 42 -43.61 7.45 -34.84
N SER A 43 -42.96 6.91 -35.88
CA SER A 43 -41.92 5.90 -35.76
C SER A 43 -40.65 6.40 -35.09
N LEU A 44 -40.00 5.51 -34.33
CA LEU A 44 -38.74 5.70 -33.64
C LEU A 44 -37.63 4.86 -34.30
N GLN A 45 -36.41 5.40 -34.33
CA GLN A 45 -35.23 4.70 -34.86
C GLN A 45 -34.04 4.91 -33.99
N TRP A 46 -33.26 3.86 -33.78
CA TRP A 46 -31.89 3.93 -33.25
C TRP A 46 -30.88 3.78 -34.40
N SER A 47 -29.87 4.68 -34.40
CA SER A 47 -28.69 4.60 -35.26
C SER A 47 -27.41 4.57 -34.46
N ASN A 48 -26.40 3.82 -34.94
CA ASN A 48 -25.07 3.73 -34.34
C ASN A 48 -24.22 4.98 -34.66
N PRO A 49 -22.98 5.10 -34.09
CA PRO A 49 -22.07 6.21 -34.40
C PRO A 49 -21.71 6.37 -35.87
N ALA A 50 -21.74 5.28 -36.66
CA ALA A 50 -21.55 5.29 -38.12
C ALA A 50 -22.82 5.65 -38.90
N GLN A 51 -23.88 6.10 -38.21
CA GLN A 51 -25.20 6.47 -38.79
C GLN A 51 -25.94 5.31 -39.47
N GLN A 52 -25.57 4.07 -39.16
CA GLN A 52 -26.31 2.90 -39.63
C GLN A 52 -27.52 2.67 -38.75
N THR A 53 -28.69 2.38 -39.34
CA THR A 53 -29.91 2.04 -38.60
C THR A 53 -29.76 0.69 -37.93
N LEU A 54 -29.97 0.66 -36.61
CA LEU A 54 -29.98 -0.56 -35.80
C LEU A 54 -31.38 -1.18 -35.74
N TYR A 55 -32.36 -0.36 -35.33
CA TYR A 55 -33.76 -0.68 -35.25
C TYR A 55 -34.61 0.49 -35.77
N PHE A 56 -35.65 0.16 -36.50
CA PHE A 56 -36.74 1.04 -36.86
C PHE A 56 -38.03 0.43 -36.31
N ASP A 57 -38.60 1.06 -35.27
CA ASP A 57 -39.64 0.49 -34.43
C ASP A 57 -39.28 -0.94 -33.98
N ASP A 58 -40.04 -1.96 -34.34
CA ASP A 58 -39.81 -3.37 -34.03
C ASP A 58 -38.92 -4.10 -35.08
N LYS A 59 -38.48 -3.42 -36.12
CA LYS A 59 -37.75 -4.02 -37.22
C LYS A 59 -36.25 -3.86 -37.06
N LYS A 60 -35.55 -4.98 -36.96
CA LYS A 60 -34.09 -5.02 -36.95
C LYS A 60 -33.55 -4.71 -38.34
N ALA A 61 -32.72 -3.67 -38.47
CA ALA A 61 -32.12 -3.26 -39.75
C ALA A 61 -30.67 -3.77 -39.89
N LEU A 62 -29.85 -3.66 -38.84
CA LEU A 62 -28.47 -4.13 -38.85
C LEU A 62 -28.39 -5.60 -38.39
N ARG A 63 -27.68 -6.44 -39.17
CA ARG A 63 -27.43 -7.85 -38.83
C ARG A 63 -26.23 -7.98 -37.86
N ASP A 64 -26.43 -7.56 -36.62
CA ASP A 64 -25.50 -7.79 -35.53
C ASP A 64 -26.25 -8.56 -34.41
N ASN A 65 -25.84 -9.80 -34.16
CA ASN A 65 -26.53 -10.68 -33.20
C ASN A 65 -26.42 -10.19 -31.73
N ARG A 66 -25.47 -9.29 -31.42
CA ARG A 66 -25.29 -8.71 -30.10
C ARG A 66 -26.38 -7.67 -29.77
N ILE A 67 -27.06 -7.13 -30.84
CA ILE A 67 -28.06 -6.07 -30.69
C ILE A 67 -29.44 -6.68 -30.69
N GLU A 68 -30.16 -6.54 -29.57
CA GLU A 68 -31.49 -7.10 -29.38
C GLU A 68 -32.51 -6.04 -28.98
N LEU A 69 -33.76 -6.22 -29.44
CA LEU A 69 -34.88 -5.37 -29.05
C LEU A 69 -35.33 -5.72 -27.63
N VAL A 70 -35.33 -4.72 -26.72
CA VAL A 70 -35.86 -4.86 -25.37
C VAL A 70 -37.32 -4.44 -25.32
N ARG A 71 -37.62 -3.29 -25.94
CA ARG A 71 -38.97 -2.74 -25.98
C ARG A 71 -39.19 -1.88 -27.23
N SER A 72 -40.33 -2.07 -27.87
CA SER A 72 -40.82 -1.17 -28.92
C SER A 72 -42.26 -0.79 -28.63
N SER A 73 -42.52 0.50 -28.58
CA SER A 73 -43.84 1.11 -28.47
C SER A 73 -43.79 2.53 -29.02
N TRP A 74 -44.95 3.16 -29.21
CA TRP A 74 -45.00 4.57 -29.64
C TRP A 74 -44.27 5.54 -28.66
N HIS A 75 -44.10 5.16 -27.41
CA HIS A 75 -43.48 6.00 -26.39
C HIS A 75 -42.06 5.61 -26.00
N GLU A 76 -41.59 4.44 -26.44
CA GLU A 76 -40.28 3.93 -26.06
C GLU A 76 -39.71 2.96 -27.12
N LEU A 77 -38.44 3.19 -27.47
CA LEU A 77 -37.63 2.24 -28.22
C LEU A 77 -36.36 1.96 -27.41
N SER A 78 -36.26 0.75 -26.87
CA SER A 78 -35.11 0.30 -26.06
C SER A 78 -34.45 -0.91 -26.71
N ILE A 79 -33.12 -0.86 -26.81
CA ILE A 79 -32.28 -1.92 -27.36
C ILE A 79 -31.16 -2.26 -26.42
N ASN A 80 -30.73 -3.53 -26.38
CA ASN A 80 -29.53 -4.02 -25.71
C ASN A 80 -28.42 -4.24 -26.73
N ILE A 81 -27.21 -3.90 -26.33
CA ILE A 81 -25.97 -4.28 -27.00
C ILE A 81 -25.22 -5.16 -26.02
N SER A 82 -25.15 -6.46 -26.23
CA SER A 82 -24.40 -7.42 -25.42
C SER A 82 -22.96 -7.55 -25.92
N GLU A 83 -22.07 -8.09 -25.08
CA GLU A 83 -20.64 -8.24 -25.37
C GLU A 83 -20.03 -6.93 -25.92
N VAL A 84 -20.30 -5.84 -25.23
CA VAL A 84 -19.86 -4.50 -25.65
C VAL A 84 -18.34 -4.47 -25.75
N THR A 85 -17.84 -3.92 -26.85
CA THR A 85 -16.41 -3.72 -27.10
C THR A 85 -16.03 -2.24 -27.09
N LEU A 86 -14.75 -1.91 -26.97
CA LEU A 86 -14.24 -0.53 -27.09
C LEU A 86 -14.55 0.13 -28.45
N SER A 87 -14.93 -0.65 -29.47
CA SER A 87 -15.32 -0.13 -30.79
C SER A 87 -16.78 0.28 -30.85
N ASP A 88 -17.61 -0.15 -29.90
CA ASP A 88 -19.02 0.23 -29.84
C ASP A 88 -19.19 1.61 -29.17
N GLU A 89 -18.13 2.17 -28.59
CA GLU A 89 -18.15 3.48 -27.96
C GLU A 89 -18.46 4.58 -28.99
N GLY A 90 -19.34 5.50 -28.61
CA GLY A 90 -19.65 6.66 -29.43
C GLY A 90 -21.06 7.17 -29.24
N GLN A 91 -21.44 8.06 -30.16
CA GLN A 91 -22.72 8.74 -30.14
C GLN A 91 -23.77 7.99 -30.93
N TYR A 92 -24.76 7.44 -30.24
CA TYR A 92 -25.95 6.83 -30.79
C TYR A 92 -27.06 7.88 -30.94
N THR A 93 -27.85 7.80 -31.97
CA THR A 93 -28.92 8.77 -32.28
C THR A 93 -30.28 8.09 -32.28
N CYS A 94 -31.17 8.57 -31.44
CA CYS A 94 -32.59 8.25 -31.52
C CYS A 94 -33.31 9.31 -32.39
N SER A 95 -34.01 8.88 -33.42
CA SER A 95 -34.75 9.73 -34.33
C SER A 95 -36.25 9.48 -34.21
N LEU A 96 -37.04 10.54 -34.06
CA LEU A 96 -38.49 10.53 -34.15
C LEU A 96 -38.89 11.18 -35.48
N PHE A 97 -39.59 10.44 -36.35
CA PHE A 97 -39.91 10.82 -37.75
C PHE A 97 -41.09 11.77 -37.85
N THR A 98 -41.05 12.87 -37.13
CA THR A 98 -41.97 14.01 -37.31
C THR A 98 -41.53 14.90 -38.45
N MET A 99 -42.34 15.91 -38.82
CA MET A 99 -41.93 16.95 -39.75
C MET A 99 -41.78 18.29 -39.03
N PRO A 100 -40.53 18.78 -38.83
CA PRO A 100 -39.21 18.16 -39.14
C PRO A 100 -38.87 16.99 -38.20
N VAL A 101 -37.96 16.10 -38.62
CA VAL A 101 -37.45 14.99 -37.83
C VAL A 101 -36.78 15.54 -36.57
N LYS A 102 -37.12 14.96 -35.41
CA LYS A 102 -36.51 15.31 -34.12
C LYS A 102 -35.57 14.19 -33.68
N THR A 103 -34.43 14.59 -33.11
CA THR A 103 -33.40 13.63 -32.68
C THR A 103 -32.96 13.87 -31.26
N ALA A 104 -32.55 12.80 -30.55
CA ALA A 104 -31.82 12.85 -29.29
C ALA A 104 -30.58 11.97 -29.39
N LYS A 105 -29.57 12.33 -28.63
CA LYS A 105 -28.25 11.67 -28.68
C LYS A 105 -27.99 11.02 -27.36
N ALA A 106 -27.51 9.75 -27.38
CA ALA A 106 -27.01 9.01 -26.25
C ALA A 106 -25.54 8.69 -26.48
N PHE A 107 -24.68 8.98 -25.52
CA PHE A 107 -23.28 8.57 -25.61
C PHE A 107 -23.12 7.22 -24.87
N LEU A 108 -22.58 6.22 -25.57
CA LEU A 108 -22.13 4.97 -24.99
C LEU A 108 -20.65 5.13 -24.64
N ILE A 109 -20.32 5.03 -23.35
CA ILE A 109 -18.97 5.05 -22.82
C ILE A 109 -18.62 3.60 -22.46
N VAL A 110 -17.50 3.10 -22.97
CA VAL A 110 -17.04 1.73 -22.68
C VAL A 110 -15.82 1.76 -21.79
N LEU A 111 -15.94 1.14 -20.62
CA LEU A 111 -14.84 0.98 -19.67
C LEU A 111 -14.00 -0.25 -20.05
N GLY A 112 -12.72 -0.04 -20.36
CA GLY A 112 -11.75 -1.12 -20.55
C GLY A 112 -11.35 -1.71 -19.19
N VAL A 113 -11.29 -3.03 -19.09
CA VAL A 113 -10.95 -3.72 -17.83
C VAL A 113 -9.44 -3.87 -17.71
N PRO A 114 -8.79 -3.30 -16.66
CA PRO A 114 -7.37 -3.51 -16.45
C PRO A 114 -7.05 -4.99 -16.22
N GLN A 115 -5.96 -5.47 -16.79
CA GLN A 115 -5.45 -6.81 -16.52
C GLN A 115 -4.83 -6.88 -15.13
N THR A 116 -4.69 -8.12 -14.60
CA THR A 116 -4.03 -8.37 -13.33
C THR A 116 -2.63 -7.74 -13.32
N PRO A 117 -2.32 -6.91 -12.32
CA PRO A 117 -1.02 -6.26 -12.25
C PRO A 117 0.13 -7.25 -12.06
N VAL A 118 1.31 -6.86 -12.50
CA VAL A 118 2.54 -7.61 -12.31
C VAL A 118 3.56 -6.72 -11.61
N ILE A 119 4.19 -7.23 -10.54
CA ILE A 119 5.32 -6.58 -9.89
C ILE A 119 6.60 -7.18 -10.47
N SER A 120 7.53 -6.31 -10.88
CA SER A 120 8.86 -6.65 -11.36
C SER A 120 9.93 -5.84 -10.62
N GLY A 121 11.22 -6.20 -10.79
CA GLY A 121 12.36 -5.49 -10.19
C GLY A 121 13.03 -6.24 -9.04
N PHE A 122 12.31 -7.06 -8.26
CA PHE A 122 12.90 -7.89 -7.22
C PHE A 122 13.46 -9.19 -7.81
N LYS A 123 14.77 -9.42 -7.68
CA LYS A 123 15.46 -10.54 -8.31
C LYS A 123 15.96 -11.60 -7.33
N GLY A 124 15.52 -11.58 -6.09
CA GLY A 124 15.93 -12.55 -5.06
C GLY A 124 16.43 -11.84 -3.80
N PRO A 125 17.11 -12.53 -2.89
CA PRO A 125 17.54 -11.95 -1.62
C PRO A 125 18.48 -10.77 -1.83
N VAL A 126 18.27 -9.71 -1.04
CA VAL A 126 19.07 -8.49 -1.04
C VAL A 126 19.56 -8.18 0.37
N ASN A 127 20.71 -7.52 0.48
CA ASN A 127 21.25 -7.14 1.78
C ASN A 127 20.47 -5.96 2.40
N GLU A 128 20.40 -5.91 3.73
CA GLU A 128 19.88 -4.75 4.44
C GLU A 128 20.61 -3.47 4.03
N GLY A 129 19.87 -2.34 3.98
CA GLY A 129 20.41 -1.04 3.56
C GLY A 129 20.43 -0.80 2.05
N VAL A 130 20.08 -1.78 1.23
CA VAL A 130 19.99 -1.62 -0.23
C VAL A 130 18.69 -0.94 -0.63
N LEU A 131 18.75 -0.09 -1.67
CA LEU A 131 17.56 0.45 -2.32
C LEU A 131 17.01 -0.59 -3.31
N VAL A 132 15.79 -1.05 -3.07
CA VAL A 132 15.05 -1.96 -3.96
C VAL A 132 14.05 -1.14 -4.76
N GLU A 133 14.05 -1.31 -6.08
CA GLU A 133 13.07 -0.70 -6.98
C GLU A 133 12.09 -1.76 -7.47
N LEU A 134 10.81 -1.56 -7.17
CA LEU A 134 9.70 -2.42 -7.58
C LEU A 134 8.83 -1.67 -8.58
N THR A 135 8.59 -2.25 -9.75
CA THR A 135 7.69 -1.67 -10.75
C THR A 135 6.42 -2.51 -10.88
N CYS A 136 5.28 -1.87 -10.63
CA CYS A 136 3.95 -2.45 -10.86
C CYS A 136 3.40 -1.97 -12.19
N THR A 137 2.97 -2.89 -13.04
CA THR A 137 2.40 -2.59 -14.35
C THR A 137 1.07 -3.29 -14.55
N THR A 138 0.06 -2.55 -15.04
CA THR A 138 -1.22 -3.07 -15.53
C THR A 138 -1.53 -2.49 -16.89
N ILE A 139 -2.23 -3.24 -17.74
CA ILE A 139 -2.55 -2.85 -19.11
C ILE A 139 -4.04 -3.00 -19.40
N GLY A 140 -4.55 -2.30 -20.41
CA GLY A 140 -5.90 -2.47 -20.94
C GLY A 140 -6.97 -1.65 -20.24
N SER A 141 -6.63 -0.77 -19.31
CA SER A 141 -7.60 0.07 -18.60
C SER A 141 -8.11 1.22 -19.47
N LYS A 142 -9.38 1.57 -19.33
CA LYS A 142 -9.99 2.77 -19.89
C LYS A 142 -11.13 3.25 -18.99
N PRO A 143 -11.01 4.46 -18.41
CA PRO A 143 -9.84 5.34 -18.42
C PRO A 143 -8.60 4.70 -17.78
N ALA A 144 -7.47 5.42 -17.67
CA ALA A 144 -6.27 4.91 -17.03
C ALA A 144 -6.54 4.53 -15.58
N ALA A 145 -6.19 3.32 -15.18
CA ALA A 145 -6.34 2.81 -13.82
C ALA A 145 -5.50 3.60 -12.81
N ASN A 146 -5.78 3.43 -11.53
CA ASN A 146 -4.99 3.97 -10.43
C ASN A 146 -4.25 2.85 -9.71
N ILE A 147 -2.94 3.03 -9.47
CA ILE A 147 -2.09 2.09 -8.74
C ILE A 147 -1.82 2.64 -7.35
N ARG A 148 -2.01 1.79 -6.32
CA ARG A 148 -1.65 2.06 -4.93
C ARG A 148 -0.72 0.99 -4.40
N TRP A 149 0.26 1.41 -3.60
CA TRP A 149 1.26 0.54 -3.00
C TRP A 149 1.04 0.36 -1.51
N PHE A 150 1.32 -0.84 -1.02
CA PHE A 150 1.25 -1.19 0.40
C PHE A 150 2.50 -1.98 0.80
N LYS A 151 3.01 -1.70 2.00
CA LYS A 151 4.02 -2.50 2.69
C LYS A 151 3.38 -3.10 3.94
N GLY A 152 3.14 -4.42 3.93
CA GLY A 152 2.20 -5.03 4.85
C GLY A 152 0.81 -4.40 4.70
N ASP A 153 0.25 -3.91 5.80
CA ASP A 153 -1.06 -3.23 5.82
C ASP A 153 -0.97 -1.70 5.65
N LYS A 154 0.24 -1.15 5.56
CA LYS A 154 0.46 0.29 5.48
C LYS A 154 0.54 0.76 4.03
N GLU A 155 -0.32 1.69 3.65
CA GLU A 155 -0.28 2.35 2.34
C GLU A 155 0.94 3.28 2.22
N ILE A 156 1.65 3.16 1.10
CA ILE A 156 2.74 4.06 0.69
C ILE A 156 2.15 5.06 -0.28
N ARG A 157 2.10 6.33 0.12
CA ARG A 157 1.50 7.40 -0.68
C ARG A 157 2.53 8.09 -1.55
N ASP A 158 2.02 8.88 -2.50
CA ASP A 158 2.80 9.77 -3.37
C ASP A 158 3.83 9.03 -4.26
N VAL A 159 3.56 7.75 -4.58
CA VAL A 159 4.37 7.01 -5.56
C VAL A 159 3.90 7.41 -6.96
N PRO A 160 4.82 7.93 -7.80
CA PRO A 160 4.46 8.37 -9.15
C PRO A 160 4.04 7.20 -10.03
N SER A 161 3.10 7.46 -10.94
CA SER A 161 2.69 6.52 -11.98
C SER A 161 2.70 7.18 -13.35
N THR A 162 3.17 6.44 -14.35
CA THR A 162 3.09 6.81 -15.77
C THR A 162 1.87 6.18 -16.39
N LYS A 163 1.25 6.90 -17.35
CA LYS A 163 0.06 6.47 -18.06
C LYS A 163 0.33 6.62 -19.54
N GLU A 164 0.52 5.51 -20.21
CA GLU A 164 0.83 5.49 -21.64
C GLU A 164 -0.34 4.90 -22.43
N PRO A 165 -0.80 5.56 -23.50
CA PRO A 165 -1.81 4.98 -24.37
C PRO A 165 -1.22 3.75 -25.07
N ASP A 166 -2.06 2.72 -25.30
CA ASP A 166 -1.70 1.56 -26.10
C ASP A 166 -1.48 1.92 -27.58
N SER A 167 -0.96 0.99 -28.37
CA SER A 167 -0.67 1.21 -29.79
C SER A 167 -1.91 1.61 -30.62
N LYS A 168 -3.12 1.32 -30.15
CA LYS A 168 -4.39 1.71 -30.79
C LYS A 168 -4.99 2.97 -30.16
N GLY A 169 -4.40 3.51 -29.11
CA GLY A 169 -4.84 4.71 -28.40
C GLY A 169 -6.18 4.59 -27.67
N LYS A 170 -6.69 3.37 -27.50
CA LYS A 170 -8.00 3.13 -26.88
C LYS A 170 -7.93 2.82 -25.39
N THR A 171 -6.87 2.17 -24.95
CA THR A 171 -6.63 1.79 -23.55
C THR A 171 -5.29 2.33 -23.07
N PHE A 172 -5.01 2.17 -21.78
CA PHE A 172 -3.80 2.65 -21.15
C PHE A 172 -3.02 1.50 -20.52
N THR A 173 -1.70 1.58 -20.67
CA THR A 173 -0.74 0.90 -19.80
C THR A 173 -0.37 1.86 -18.67
N VAL A 174 -0.54 1.40 -17.44
CA VAL A 174 -0.17 2.18 -16.25
C VAL A 174 0.95 1.46 -15.53
N SER A 175 2.03 2.18 -15.27
CA SER A 175 3.19 1.68 -14.53
C SER A 175 3.53 2.61 -13.38
N SER A 176 3.87 2.04 -12.23
CA SER A 176 4.29 2.78 -11.03
C SER A 176 5.54 2.14 -10.44
N THR A 177 6.57 2.93 -10.15
CA THR A 177 7.83 2.44 -9.59
C THR A 177 8.00 2.93 -8.16
N LEU A 178 8.15 1.98 -7.24
CA LEU A 178 8.36 2.20 -5.83
C LEU A 178 9.82 1.93 -5.48
N GLY A 179 10.53 2.92 -4.93
CA GLY A 179 11.85 2.76 -4.32
C GLY A 179 11.72 2.53 -2.82
N LEU A 180 12.28 1.44 -2.32
CA LEU A 180 12.30 1.08 -0.90
C LEU A 180 13.74 0.88 -0.45
N GLN A 181 14.18 1.65 0.54
CA GLN A 181 15.37 1.31 1.29
C GLN A 181 14.97 0.28 2.34
N VAL A 182 15.47 -0.94 2.19
CA VAL A 182 15.05 -2.08 3.01
C VAL A 182 15.97 -2.28 4.21
N ASP A 183 15.41 -2.73 5.32
CA ASP A 183 16.13 -3.09 6.53
C ASP A 183 15.73 -4.51 7.00
N ARG A 184 16.36 -5.01 8.07
CA ARG A 184 16.09 -6.35 8.62
C ARG A 184 14.65 -6.58 9.06
N ASN A 185 13.89 -5.51 9.38
CA ASN A 185 12.48 -5.63 9.76
C ASN A 185 11.59 -5.83 8.53
N ASP A 186 12.14 -5.69 7.33
CA ASP A 186 11.43 -5.90 6.07
C ASP A 186 11.53 -7.35 5.59
N ASP A 187 12.34 -8.17 6.25
CA ASP A 187 12.46 -9.58 5.92
C ASP A 187 11.13 -10.31 6.11
N GLY A 188 10.68 -11.00 5.05
CA GLY A 188 9.37 -11.66 5.01
C GLY A 188 8.17 -10.72 4.85
N VAL A 189 8.37 -9.39 4.79
CA VAL A 189 7.27 -8.44 4.59
C VAL A 189 6.77 -8.51 3.16
N THR A 190 5.46 -8.52 3.00
CA THR A 190 4.81 -8.49 1.69
C THR A 190 4.61 -7.05 1.23
N VAL A 191 5.16 -6.71 0.07
CA VAL A 191 4.81 -5.49 -0.66
C VAL A 191 3.74 -5.83 -1.67
N SER A 192 2.67 -5.05 -1.73
CA SER A 192 1.58 -5.27 -2.68
C SER A 192 1.25 -4.01 -3.47
N CYS A 193 0.85 -4.24 -4.70
CA CYS A 193 0.38 -3.25 -5.65
C CYS A 193 -1.09 -3.53 -5.94
N THR A 194 -1.94 -2.55 -5.69
CA THR A 194 -3.39 -2.63 -5.86
C THR A 194 -3.82 -1.72 -7.00
N VAL A 195 -4.59 -2.27 -7.94
CA VAL A 195 -5.16 -1.56 -9.08
C VAL A 195 -6.63 -1.28 -8.83
N ASP A 196 -6.98 -0.02 -8.78
CA ASP A 196 -8.35 0.47 -8.66
C ASP A 196 -8.84 0.99 -10.02
N HIS A 197 -10.06 0.60 -10.40
CA HIS A 197 -10.71 1.04 -11.63
C HIS A 197 -12.22 0.91 -11.53
N GLU A 198 -12.97 1.78 -12.21
CA GLU A 198 -14.44 1.76 -12.20
C GLU A 198 -15.03 0.43 -12.69
N SER A 199 -14.38 -0.22 -13.67
CA SER A 199 -14.83 -1.53 -14.18
C SER A 199 -14.68 -2.66 -13.17
N LEU A 200 -13.81 -2.53 -12.18
CA LEU A 200 -13.56 -3.54 -11.13
C LEU A 200 -14.53 -3.42 -9.96
N ARG A 201 -15.33 -2.34 -9.90
CA ARG A 201 -16.27 -2.05 -8.81
C ARG A 201 -15.60 -2.11 -7.43
N SER A 202 -15.99 -3.09 -6.59
CA SER A 202 -15.45 -3.28 -5.23
C SER A 202 -14.42 -4.40 -5.11
N SER A 203 -13.89 -4.90 -6.23
CA SER A 203 -12.92 -6.00 -6.28
C SER A 203 -11.62 -5.56 -6.98
N PRO A 204 -10.78 -4.74 -6.32
CA PRO A 204 -9.51 -4.31 -6.92
C PRO A 204 -8.60 -5.51 -7.19
N GLN A 205 -7.78 -5.41 -8.21
CA GLN A 205 -6.79 -6.43 -8.53
C GLN A 205 -5.49 -6.14 -7.77
N VAL A 206 -4.83 -7.20 -7.29
CA VAL A 206 -3.64 -7.07 -6.42
C VAL A 206 -2.55 -7.99 -6.90
N ALA A 207 -1.33 -7.47 -7.02
CA ALA A 207 -0.10 -8.24 -7.10
C ALA A 207 0.67 -8.13 -5.79
N LYS A 208 1.44 -9.19 -5.45
CA LYS A 208 2.19 -9.29 -4.19
C LYS A 208 3.61 -9.75 -4.45
N GLN A 209 4.55 -9.17 -3.70
CA GLN A 209 5.95 -9.56 -3.66
C GLN A 209 6.40 -9.65 -2.21
N VAL A 210 6.88 -10.81 -1.79
CA VAL A 210 7.52 -10.97 -0.47
C VAL A 210 8.98 -10.57 -0.60
N LEU A 211 9.44 -9.76 0.34
CA LEU A 211 10.84 -9.34 0.43
C LEU A 211 11.64 -10.42 1.17
N ASP A 212 12.86 -10.67 0.70
CA ASP A 212 13.85 -11.56 1.31
C ASP A 212 15.11 -10.73 1.56
N ILE A 213 15.30 -10.33 2.84
CA ILE A 213 16.35 -9.39 3.23
C ILE A 213 17.39 -10.13 4.04
N GLN A 214 18.64 -10.11 3.56
CA GLN A 214 19.77 -10.75 4.23
C GLN A 214 20.45 -9.77 5.18
N TYR A 215 20.76 -10.23 6.41
CA TYR A 215 21.41 -9.43 7.44
C TYR A 215 22.20 -10.29 8.41
N VAL A 216 23.17 -9.66 9.08
CA VAL A 216 23.97 -10.29 10.13
C VAL A 216 23.11 -10.68 11.34
N PRO A 217 23.46 -11.74 12.09
CA PRO A 217 22.68 -12.15 13.24
C PRO A 217 22.50 -11.04 14.27
N SER A 218 21.30 -10.95 14.81
CA SER A 218 20.99 -10.21 16.03
C SER A 218 21.01 -11.21 17.19
N VAL A 219 21.81 -10.94 18.22
CA VAL A 219 22.03 -11.87 19.33
C VAL A 219 21.58 -11.22 20.64
N LYS A 220 20.89 -12.00 21.49
CA LYS A 220 20.42 -11.57 22.80
C LYS A 220 20.52 -12.74 23.78
N ILE A 221 20.92 -12.46 25.03
CA ILE A 221 20.93 -13.45 26.11
C ILE A 221 19.77 -13.16 27.05
N ASP A 222 18.88 -14.13 27.22
CA ASP A 222 17.87 -14.15 28.26
C ASP A 222 18.35 -15.05 29.42
N PHE A 223 18.03 -14.70 30.65
CA PHE A 223 18.52 -15.39 31.85
C PHE A 223 17.37 -15.74 32.78
N SER A 224 17.56 -16.88 33.52
CA SER A 224 16.52 -17.45 34.37
C SER A 224 16.39 -16.76 35.74
N ARG A 225 17.40 -16.03 36.18
CA ARG A 225 17.45 -15.41 37.54
C ARG A 225 18.16 -14.08 37.54
N ASN A 226 17.62 -13.14 38.29
CA ASN A 226 18.25 -11.81 38.50
C ASN A 226 19.41 -11.83 39.50
N PHE A 227 19.44 -12.82 40.42
CA PHE A 227 20.47 -12.97 41.45
C PHE A 227 20.93 -14.41 41.48
N ALA A 228 22.18 -14.65 41.21
CA ALA A 228 22.84 -15.95 41.27
C ALA A 228 23.61 -16.09 42.60
N ARG A 229 23.42 -17.20 43.32
CA ARG A 229 24.10 -17.48 44.60
C ARG A 229 24.92 -18.75 44.48
N GLU A 230 25.91 -18.88 45.38
CA GLU A 230 26.68 -20.14 45.47
C GLU A 230 25.74 -21.33 45.67
N GLY A 231 25.98 -22.40 44.93
CA GLY A 231 25.18 -23.62 44.90
C GLY A 231 23.96 -23.60 44.01
N ASP A 232 23.56 -22.45 43.44
CA ASP A 232 22.42 -22.35 42.50
C ASP A 232 22.79 -22.92 41.12
N GLU A 233 21.73 -23.17 40.32
CA GLU A 233 21.82 -23.40 38.89
C GLU A 233 21.42 -22.12 38.15
N LEU A 234 22.21 -21.72 37.16
CA LEU A 234 21.91 -20.62 36.22
C LEU A 234 21.71 -21.17 34.80
N ARG A 235 20.67 -20.71 34.15
CA ARG A 235 20.39 -20.99 32.73
C ARG A 235 20.43 -19.67 31.97
N LEU A 236 21.27 -19.63 30.93
CA LEU A 236 21.39 -18.53 30.00
C LEU A 236 20.91 -19.02 28.64
N GLU A 237 19.87 -18.41 28.06
CA GLU A 237 19.36 -18.74 26.74
C GLU A 237 19.83 -17.69 25.74
N CYS A 238 20.56 -18.15 24.71
CA CYS A 238 20.99 -17.30 23.62
C CYS A 238 19.97 -17.32 22.49
N ARG A 239 19.40 -16.19 22.18
CA ARG A 239 18.51 -16.01 21.03
C ARG A 239 19.23 -15.29 19.92
N ALA A 240 19.44 -16.00 18.83
CA ALA A 240 20.05 -15.46 17.62
C ALA A 240 19.04 -15.50 16.48
N THR A 241 18.82 -14.37 15.81
CA THR A 241 17.95 -14.23 14.64
C THR A 241 18.74 -13.58 13.52
N GLY A 242 18.60 -14.07 12.31
CA GLY A 242 19.30 -13.57 11.13
C GLY A 242 18.76 -14.20 9.85
N ASN A 243 19.00 -13.57 8.73
CA ASN A 243 18.76 -14.18 7.42
C ASN A 243 20.05 -14.09 6.58
N PRO A 244 20.61 -15.24 6.15
CA PRO A 244 20.20 -16.62 6.45
C PRO A 244 20.20 -16.94 7.95
N THR A 245 19.42 -17.95 8.32
CA THR A 245 19.36 -18.44 9.71
C THR A 245 20.76 -18.70 10.24
N PRO A 246 21.12 -18.19 11.44
CA PRO A 246 22.43 -18.39 12.03
C PRO A 246 22.74 -19.88 12.27
N GLU A 247 24.02 -20.23 12.19
CA GLU A 247 24.53 -21.51 12.64
C GLU A 247 24.35 -21.68 14.15
N ALA A 248 24.71 -22.86 14.67
CA ALA A 248 24.70 -23.13 16.10
C ALA A 248 25.52 -22.09 16.88
N VAL A 249 24.94 -21.56 17.95
CA VAL A 249 25.59 -20.55 18.79
C VAL A 249 26.81 -21.15 19.55
N LYS A 250 27.81 -20.32 19.80
CA LYS A 250 29.00 -20.66 20.56
C LYS A 250 29.04 -19.85 21.86
N TRP A 251 29.27 -20.55 22.99
CA TRP A 251 29.43 -19.93 24.28
C TRP A 251 30.90 -19.81 24.66
N LYS A 252 31.28 -18.66 25.25
CA LYS A 252 32.60 -18.38 25.74
C LYS A 252 32.52 -17.71 27.11
N LYS A 253 33.56 -17.86 27.97
CA LYS A 253 33.72 -17.13 29.19
C LYS A 253 35.00 -16.30 29.13
N ASP A 254 34.91 -14.99 29.42
CA ASP A 254 36.03 -14.05 29.39
C ASP A 254 36.87 -14.10 28.11
N GLY A 255 36.21 -14.38 26.98
CA GLY A 255 36.82 -14.53 25.63
C GLY A 255 37.45 -15.88 25.32
N ALA A 256 37.48 -16.83 26.28
CA ALA A 256 37.98 -18.18 26.13
C ALA A 256 36.84 -19.23 26.11
N GLU A 257 37.18 -20.48 25.81
CA GLU A 257 36.22 -21.59 25.93
C GLU A 257 35.75 -21.76 27.39
N LEU A 258 34.62 -22.42 27.58
CA LEU A 258 34.06 -22.67 28.91
C LEU A 258 35.03 -23.53 29.75
N PRO A 259 35.44 -23.11 30.97
CA PRO A 259 36.53 -23.73 31.70
C PRO A 259 36.16 -25.06 32.38
N ASP A 260 34.87 -25.37 32.53
CA ASP A 260 34.40 -26.53 33.29
C ASP A 260 33.23 -27.23 32.53
N PRO A 261 33.52 -28.13 31.57
CA PRO A 261 32.51 -28.80 30.76
C PRO A 261 31.59 -29.74 31.56
N ASP A 262 31.98 -30.16 32.77
CA ASP A 262 31.14 -31.02 33.60
C ASP A 262 30.01 -30.26 34.31
N ARG A 263 30.23 -28.98 34.62
CA ARG A 263 29.24 -28.10 35.26
C ARG A 263 28.63 -27.07 34.30
N MET A 264 29.34 -26.74 33.22
CA MET A 264 28.93 -25.78 32.20
C MET A 264 28.50 -26.51 30.94
N VAL A 265 27.26 -26.93 30.91
CA VAL A 265 26.70 -27.76 29.81
C VAL A 265 25.98 -26.89 28.78
N VAL A 266 26.28 -27.07 27.52
CA VAL A 266 25.58 -26.38 26.42
C VAL A 266 24.58 -27.31 25.78
N GLU A 267 23.30 -27.00 25.89
CA GLU A 267 22.19 -27.70 25.23
C GLU A 267 21.56 -26.81 24.16
N GLY A 268 21.96 -27.01 22.90
CA GLY A 268 21.51 -26.19 21.80
C GLY A 268 21.95 -24.75 21.95
N ASN A 269 21.00 -23.84 22.24
CA ASN A 269 21.25 -22.41 22.47
C ASN A 269 21.31 -22.04 23.97
N ILE A 270 21.21 -23.01 24.86
CA ILE A 270 21.16 -22.76 26.31
C ILE A 270 22.48 -23.19 26.94
N LEU A 271 23.06 -22.30 27.75
CA LEU A 271 24.17 -22.62 28.68
C LEU A 271 23.57 -22.83 30.05
N ILE A 272 23.85 -24.01 30.65
CA ILE A 272 23.48 -24.39 32.00
C ILE A 272 24.72 -24.42 32.85
N ILE A 273 24.77 -23.67 33.95
CA ILE A 273 25.86 -23.64 34.92
C ILE A 273 25.32 -24.17 36.25
N SER A 274 25.75 -25.38 36.63
CA SER A 274 25.30 -26.04 37.84
C SER A 274 26.27 -25.76 39.03
N ALA A 275 25.72 -25.75 40.24
CA ALA A 275 26.47 -25.55 41.50
C ALA A 275 27.41 -24.33 41.42
N LEU A 276 26.83 -23.15 41.15
CA LEU A 276 27.55 -21.89 41.00
C LEU A 276 28.52 -21.63 42.19
N ASN A 277 29.68 -21.07 41.88
CA ASN A 277 30.65 -20.63 42.85
C ASN A 277 31.30 -19.29 42.42
N LYS A 278 32.11 -18.67 43.29
CA LYS A 278 32.76 -17.38 43.00
C LYS A 278 33.70 -17.39 41.80
N THR A 279 34.25 -18.57 41.43
CA THR A 279 35.14 -18.70 40.26
C THR A 279 34.36 -18.62 38.93
N ASP A 280 33.03 -18.75 39.01
CA ASP A 280 32.16 -18.61 37.82
C ASP A 280 31.88 -17.15 37.50
N ASN A 281 32.22 -16.19 38.35
CA ASN A 281 32.16 -14.76 38.02
C ASN A 281 32.96 -14.50 36.75
N GLY A 282 32.42 -13.62 35.91
CA GLY A 282 33.02 -13.26 34.63
C GLY A 282 31.99 -12.85 33.59
N THR A 283 32.46 -12.59 32.37
CA THR A 283 31.62 -12.22 31.24
C THR A 283 31.42 -13.42 30.32
N TYR A 284 30.17 -13.80 30.16
CA TYR A 284 29.75 -14.87 29.24
C TYR A 284 29.30 -14.27 27.92
N TYR A 285 29.84 -14.77 26.83
CA TYR A 285 29.52 -14.35 25.48
C TYR A 285 28.79 -15.45 24.75
N CYS A 286 27.71 -15.10 24.09
CA CYS A 286 27.09 -15.93 23.07
C CYS A 286 27.39 -15.34 21.71
N GLU A 287 28.02 -16.11 20.83
CA GLU A 287 28.35 -15.74 19.44
C GLU A 287 27.49 -16.51 18.46
N ALA A 288 26.96 -15.82 17.46
CA ALA A 288 26.23 -16.40 16.33
C ALA A 288 26.77 -15.84 15.02
N ALA A 289 26.81 -16.68 14.00
CA ALA A 289 27.30 -16.34 12.66
C ALA A 289 26.36 -16.86 11.57
N ASN A 290 26.31 -16.16 10.45
CA ASN A 290 25.75 -16.61 9.19
C ASN A 290 26.68 -16.17 8.04
N THR A 291 26.27 -16.39 6.79
CA THR A 291 27.07 -15.99 5.61
C THR A 291 27.27 -14.49 5.47
N MET A 292 26.43 -13.67 6.16
CA MET A 292 26.53 -12.21 6.14
C MET A 292 27.52 -11.66 7.17
N GLY A 293 27.87 -12.45 8.20
CA GLY A 293 28.79 -12.06 9.25
C GLY A 293 28.48 -12.72 10.58
N HIS A 294 29.06 -12.16 11.64
CA HIS A 294 28.88 -12.63 13.02
C HIS A 294 28.51 -11.50 13.96
N ASN A 295 27.89 -11.85 15.08
CA ASN A 295 27.58 -10.94 16.17
C ASN A 295 27.57 -11.70 17.50
N SER A 296 27.66 -10.96 18.62
CA SER A 296 27.66 -11.55 19.96
C SER A 296 26.84 -10.72 20.94
N ALA A 297 26.38 -11.36 21.99
CA ALA A 297 25.82 -10.73 23.17
C ALA A 297 26.61 -11.14 24.41
N GLU A 298 26.62 -10.29 25.43
CA GLU A 298 27.35 -10.53 26.67
C GLU A 298 26.39 -10.57 27.85
N TYR A 299 26.77 -11.38 28.87
CA TYR A 299 26.12 -11.45 30.18
C TYR A 299 27.17 -11.47 31.25
N ILE A 300 27.12 -10.49 32.16
CA ILE A 300 28.06 -10.41 33.29
C ILE A 300 27.45 -11.15 34.48
N LEU A 301 28.08 -12.27 34.88
CA LEU A 301 27.67 -13.06 36.01
C LEU A 301 28.39 -12.58 37.28
N PHE A 302 27.58 -12.35 38.33
CA PHE A 302 28.05 -12.09 39.69
C PHE A 302 27.40 -13.09 40.64
N VAL A 303 28.20 -13.95 41.28
CA VAL A 303 27.74 -14.96 42.24
C VAL A 303 27.84 -14.42 43.64
N TYR A 304 26.73 -14.36 44.36
CA TYR A 304 26.61 -13.92 45.73
C TYR A 304 26.79 -15.09 46.69
N ASP A 305 27.11 -14.78 47.98
CA ASP A 305 27.22 -15.80 49.04
C ASP A 305 25.90 -16.53 49.23
N ALA A 306 25.96 -17.83 49.51
CA ALA A 306 24.80 -18.59 49.93
C ALA A 306 24.17 -17.97 51.21
N PRO A 307 22.84 -18.00 51.37
CA PRO A 307 22.21 -17.52 52.58
C PRO A 307 22.71 -18.32 53.78
N ILE A 308 23.21 -17.64 54.81
CA ILE A 308 23.64 -18.29 56.04
C ILE A 308 22.40 -18.98 56.64
N SER A 309 22.38 -20.32 56.59
CA SER A 309 21.37 -21.10 57.32
C SER A 309 21.61 -20.88 58.83
N PRO A 310 20.63 -20.45 59.63
CA PRO A 310 20.82 -20.36 61.06
C PRO A 310 21.16 -21.75 61.59
N SER A 311 22.39 -21.89 62.15
CA SER A 311 22.80 -23.11 62.81
C SER A 311 21.77 -23.48 63.88
N PRO A 312 21.33 -24.74 64.01
CA PRO A 312 20.43 -25.11 65.09
C PRO A 312 21.14 -24.84 66.40
N THR A 313 20.63 -23.90 67.18
CA THR A 313 21.09 -23.63 68.56
C THR A 313 20.82 -24.89 69.35
N ILE A 314 21.91 -25.58 69.75
CA ILE A 314 21.87 -26.70 70.71
C ILE A 314 21.51 -26.10 72.05
N THR A 315 20.23 -26.18 72.40
CA THR A 315 19.80 -25.86 73.79
C THR A 315 20.14 -27.04 74.64
N ALA A 316 21.14 -26.84 75.53
CA ALA A 316 21.47 -27.78 76.58
C ALA A 316 20.30 -27.93 77.58
N PRO A 317 20.04 -29.13 78.10
CA PRO A 317 18.92 -29.37 79.01
C PRO A 317 19.25 -28.89 80.44
N SER A 318 18.51 -27.95 80.99
CA SER A 318 18.45 -27.68 82.39
C SER A 318 17.15 -28.18 82.98
N SER A 319 17.28 -29.10 83.93
CA SER A 319 16.26 -29.81 84.65
C SER A 319 15.46 -28.95 85.66
N PRO A 320 14.42 -29.49 86.32
CA PRO A 320 13.14 -28.80 86.52
C PRO A 320 12.97 -28.24 87.99
N SER A 321 12.11 -27.26 88.17
CA SER A 321 11.48 -26.98 89.46
C SER A 321 10.06 -26.39 89.29
N THR A 322 9.20 -27.16 89.61
CA THR A 322 7.88 -27.29 90.26
C THR A 322 7.10 -26.03 90.68
N ARG A 323 5.77 -26.16 90.44
CA ARG A 323 4.61 -25.55 91.14
C ARG A 323 4.15 -24.18 90.62
N THR A 324 2.89 -23.86 90.53
CA THR A 324 1.54 -24.51 90.66
C THR A 324 0.52 -23.43 90.38
N ILE A 325 -0.57 -23.86 89.66
CA ILE A 325 -1.95 -23.39 89.78
C ILE A 325 -2.26 -21.91 89.48
N THR A 326 -3.13 -21.52 88.57
CA THR A 326 -4.57 -21.61 88.51
C THR A 326 -5.12 -21.06 87.24
N THR A 327 -6.08 -21.74 86.68
CA THR A 327 -7.02 -21.43 85.68
C THR A 327 -7.93 -20.22 85.95
N PRO A 328 -8.92 -19.87 85.10
CA PRO A 328 -9.10 -19.83 83.66
C PRO A 328 -9.72 -18.49 83.15
N VAL A 329 -10.19 -18.47 81.99
CA VAL A 329 -11.42 -17.82 81.40
C VAL A 329 -11.11 -17.17 80.11
N THR A 330 -11.49 -17.81 78.99
CA THR A 330 -12.67 -17.75 78.18
C THR A 330 -12.79 -16.58 77.23
N ILE A 331 -12.73 -16.93 75.91
CA ILE A 331 -13.64 -16.55 74.82
C ILE A 331 -13.71 -15.06 74.46
N THR A 332 -13.47 -14.70 73.18
CA THR A 332 -14.48 -14.66 72.15
C THR A 332 -13.89 -14.20 70.79
N THR A 333 -14.29 -14.90 69.80
CA THR A 333 -14.36 -14.59 68.39
C THR A 333 -14.91 -13.19 68.10
N SER A 334 -14.45 -12.56 67.02
CA SER A 334 -15.39 -12.09 65.96
C SER A 334 -14.64 -11.55 64.73
N THR A 335 -15.03 -12.09 63.69
CA THR A 335 -15.00 -11.62 62.30
C THR A 335 -15.54 -10.19 62.15
N THR A 336 -15.03 -9.38 61.27
CA THR A 336 -15.84 -8.79 60.19
C THR A 336 -15.03 -7.90 59.24
N LYS A 337 -15.28 -8.15 58.09
CA LYS A 337 -15.30 -7.45 56.78
C LYS A 337 -15.36 -5.94 56.77
N LEU A 338 -14.89 -5.49 55.65
CA LEU A 338 -15.37 -4.45 54.71
C LEU A 338 -14.79 -3.03 54.76
N SER A 339 -14.34 -2.72 53.56
CA SER A 339 -14.69 -1.50 52.75
C SER A 339 -14.06 -0.17 53.02
N ALA A 340 -13.33 0.20 52.02
CA ALA A 340 -13.48 1.39 51.16
C ALA A 340 -13.23 2.80 51.70
N VAL A 341 -12.54 3.53 50.88
CA VAL A 341 -12.80 4.93 50.47
C VAL A 341 -11.99 6.05 51.09
N SER A 342 -11.19 6.62 50.22
CA SER A 342 -11.01 8.06 49.95
C SER A 342 -10.09 8.95 50.79
N ARG A 343 -9.21 9.55 49.99
CA ARG A 343 -8.85 11.00 49.95
C ARG A 343 -8.04 11.61 51.06
N ALA A 344 -6.90 12.08 50.73
CA ALA A 344 -6.57 13.49 50.49
C ALA A 344 -5.15 13.84 50.96
N ARG A 345 -4.44 14.45 50.03
CA ARG A 345 -3.51 15.61 50.13
C ARG A 345 -2.28 15.56 51.06
N ASP A 346 -1.17 15.54 50.33
CA ASP A 346 -0.02 16.46 50.30
C ASP A 346 0.40 17.22 51.61
N PRO A 347 1.65 17.72 51.75
CA PRO A 347 2.72 17.91 50.75
C PRO A 347 4.18 17.69 51.29
N SER A 348 5.06 17.73 50.29
CA SER A 348 6.46 18.19 50.36
C SER A 348 7.53 17.31 50.97
N ALA A 349 8.46 16.87 50.17
CA ALA A 349 9.77 17.48 50.00
C ALA A 349 10.68 16.68 49.05
N LEU A 350 11.16 17.39 48.05
CA LEU A 350 12.52 17.46 47.49
C LEU A 350 13.34 16.15 47.29
N ALA A 351 13.58 15.77 46.03
CA ALA A 351 14.89 15.92 45.38
C ALA A 351 14.92 15.25 43.99
N GLY A 352 15.13 16.04 42.96
CA GLY A 352 16.14 15.97 41.97
C GLY A 352 16.11 14.77 41.01
N GLN A 353 15.41 14.93 39.85
CA GLN A 353 15.80 14.28 38.60
C GLN A 353 15.79 15.34 37.49
N SER A 354 17.00 15.58 36.96
CA SER A 354 17.25 16.43 35.80
C SER A 354 16.58 15.83 34.57
N GLY A 355 15.46 16.43 34.14
CA GLY A 355 14.89 16.27 32.82
C GLY A 355 15.61 17.20 31.84
N PRO A 356 15.60 16.92 30.53
CA PRO A 356 16.28 17.74 29.54
C PRO A 356 15.73 19.17 29.56
N ASP A 357 16.64 20.13 29.64
CA ASP A 357 16.36 21.58 29.70
C ASP A 357 15.46 22.04 28.53
N HIS A 358 14.24 22.39 28.84
CA HIS A 358 13.28 22.97 27.89
C HIS A 358 13.80 24.27 27.23
N ALA A 359 14.79 24.93 27.83
CA ALA A 359 15.44 26.09 27.27
C ALA A 359 16.33 25.74 26.04
N VAL A 360 16.98 24.58 26.03
CA VAL A 360 17.78 24.11 24.89
C VAL A 360 16.88 23.69 23.73
N ILE A 361 15.77 23.02 24.00
CA ILE A 361 14.80 22.61 22.98
C ILE A 361 14.17 23.85 22.32
N GLY A 362 13.79 24.87 23.09
CA GLY A 362 13.26 26.12 22.57
C GLY A 362 14.25 26.89 21.69
N GLY A 363 15.54 26.87 22.05
CA GLY A 363 16.59 27.50 21.26
C GLY A 363 16.82 26.81 19.90
N VAL A 364 16.85 25.48 19.88
CA VAL A 364 17.01 24.70 18.63
C VAL A 364 15.84 24.90 17.70
N VAL A 365 14.60 24.86 18.20
CA VAL A 365 13.40 25.09 17.39
C VAL A 365 13.39 26.49 16.79
N ALA A 366 13.76 27.53 17.54
CA ALA A 366 13.81 28.90 17.04
C ALA A 366 14.84 29.06 15.91
N VAL A 367 16.02 28.44 16.03
CA VAL A 367 17.06 28.46 14.98
C VAL A 367 16.59 27.73 13.71
N VAL A 368 15.96 26.57 13.84
CA VAL A 368 15.44 25.82 12.68
C VAL A 368 14.35 26.62 11.94
N VAL A 369 13.42 27.25 12.69
CA VAL A 369 12.37 28.09 12.08
C VAL A 369 12.99 29.32 11.37
N PHE A 370 14.00 29.93 11.95
CA PHE A 370 14.67 31.07 11.34
C PHE A 370 15.38 30.68 10.03
N ILE A 371 16.11 29.55 10.00
CA ILE A 371 16.80 29.04 8.81
C ILE A 371 15.78 28.70 7.71
N THR A 372 14.66 28.07 8.04
CA THR A 372 13.62 27.74 7.05
C THR A 372 12.99 28.98 6.44
N LEU A 373 12.73 30.02 7.23
CA LEU A 373 12.23 31.30 6.73
C LEU A 373 13.23 31.98 5.80
N CYS A 374 14.53 31.98 6.14
CA CYS A 374 15.57 32.53 5.28
C CYS A 374 15.65 31.76 3.94
N LEU A 375 15.56 30.44 3.95
CA LEU A 375 15.56 29.61 2.74
C LEU A 375 14.35 29.91 1.85
N ILE A 376 13.16 30.07 2.43
CA ILE A 376 11.94 30.44 1.67
C ILE A 376 12.10 31.81 1.00
N ILE A 377 12.67 32.81 1.71
CA ILE A 377 12.92 34.14 1.15
C ILE A 377 13.93 34.08 0.01
N VAL A 378 15.04 33.34 0.18
CA VAL A 378 16.07 33.16 -0.88
C VAL A 378 15.48 32.45 -2.09
N LEU A 379 14.70 31.35 -1.87
CA LEU A 379 14.02 30.62 -2.94
C LEU A 379 13.00 31.51 -3.67
N GLY A 380 12.22 32.27 -2.93
CA GLY A 380 11.23 33.20 -3.49
C GLY A 380 11.93 34.30 -4.37
N ARG A 381 13.05 34.84 -3.91
CA ARG A 381 13.84 35.80 -4.72
C ARG A 381 14.51 35.15 -5.93
N TYR A 382 14.96 33.90 -5.78
CA TYR A 382 15.50 33.10 -6.90
C TYR A 382 14.45 32.84 -7.97
N LEU A 383 13.25 32.36 -7.58
CA LEU A 383 12.13 32.11 -8.49
C LEU A 383 11.60 33.40 -9.14
N ALA A 384 11.57 34.53 -8.40
CA ALA A 384 11.18 35.82 -8.95
C ALA A 384 12.21 36.35 -9.99
N ARG A 385 13.52 36.04 -9.81
CA ARG A 385 14.57 36.41 -10.76
C ARG A 385 14.51 35.55 -12.04
N HIS A 386 14.03 34.33 -11.98
CA HIS A 386 13.91 33.41 -13.12
C HIS A 386 12.56 33.48 -13.86
N LYS A 387 11.57 34.26 -13.38
CA LYS A 387 10.32 34.53 -14.09
C LYS A 387 10.43 35.46 -15.29
N GLY A 388 11.63 35.91 -15.62
CA GLY A 388 11.89 36.86 -16.71
C GLY A 388 12.42 36.30 -18.03
N THR A 389 12.50 34.98 -18.22
CA THR A 389 13.17 34.39 -19.40
C THR A 389 12.33 33.45 -20.26
N TYR A 390 11.03 33.44 -20.09
CA TYR A 390 10.11 32.59 -20.92
C TYR A 390 9.05 33.40 -21.68
N LEU A 391 9.40 34.59 -22.18
CA LEU A 391 8.58 35.29 -23.14
C LEU A 391 9.53 35.86 -24.20
N THR A 392 9.62 35.21 -25.34
CA THR A 392 10.00 35.65 -26.66
C THR A 392 10.81 34.57 -27.40
N ASN A 393 10.16 33.53 -27.92
CA ASN A 393 10.63 32.78 -29.07
C ASN A 393 9.50 32.24 -29.94
N GLU A 394 8.34 32.94 -30.00
CA GLU A 394 7.25 32.60 -30.93
C GLU A 394 6.94 33.72 -31.93
N ALA A 395 7.90 34.55 -32.29
CA ALA A 395 7.70 35.61 -33.28
C ALA A 395 8.93 35.82 -34.20
N LYS A 396 9.56 34.70 -34.65
CA LYS A 396 10.53 34.75 -35.76
C LYS A 396 10.62 33.39 -36.44
N GLY A 397 9.59 32.99 -37.11
CA GLY A 397 9.56 31.76 -37.89
C GLY A 397 8.52 31.76 -38.99
N ALA A 398 8.13 32.92 -39.51
CA ALA A 398 7.12 33.02 -40.53
C ALA A 398 7.53 33.94 -41.69
N GLU A 399 8.82 33.93 -42.12
CA GLU A 399 9.23 34.68 -43.29
C GLU A 399 10.32 34.03 -44.16
N ASP A 400 10.61 32.72 -44.02
CA ASP A 400 11.46 32.04 -45.01
C ASP A 400 10.97 30.59 -45.21
N ALA A 401 9.78 30.40 -45.77
CA ALA A 401 9.36 29.16 -46.43
C ALA A 401 9.49 29.37 -47.93
N PRO A 402 10.32 28.62 -48.64
CA PRO A 402 10.34 28.67 -50.12
C PRO A 402 9.04 28.10 -50.64
N ASP A 403 8.56 28.77 -51.72
CA ASP A 403 7.31 28.50 -52.45
C ASP A 403 7.17 27.02 -52.82
N ALA A 404 5.96 26.52 -52.80
CA ALA A 404 5.60 25.11 -53.07
C ALA A 404 6.10 24.57 -54.41
N ASP A 405 6.39 25.42 -55.36
CA ASP A 405 6.88 25.04 -56.70
C ASP A 405 8.37 24.64 -56.72
N THR A 406 9.16 25.01 -55.70
CA THR A 406 10.58 24.62 -55.63
C THR A 406 10.80 23.26 -54.99
N ALA A 407 9.80 22.71 -54.27
CA ALA A 407 9.88 21.39 -53.65
C ALA A 407 9.67 20.22 -54.63
N ILE A 408 9.04 20.47 -55.75
CA ILE A 408 8.75 19.41 -56.76
C ILE A 408 9.98 19.12 -57.65
N ILE A 409 10.89 20.10 -57.84
CA ILE A 409 12.07 19.92 -58.70
C ILE A 409 13.20 19.15 -57.98
N ASN A 410 13.19 19.09 -56.68
CA ASN A 410 14.23 18.36 -55.89
C ASN A 410 13.87 16.91 -55.56
N ALA A 411 12.66 16.44 -55.89
CA ALA A 411 12.25 15.07 -55.68
C ALA A 411 12.53 14.11 -56.87
N GLU A 412 12.87 14.66 -58.06
CA GLU A 412 13.16 13.86 -59.27
C GLU A 412 14.66 13.59 -59.51
N GLY A 413 15.55 14.05 -58.65
CA GLY A 413 17.00 13.95 -58.84
C GLY A 413 17.74 12.86 -58.05
N SER A 414 17.04 11.96 -57.34
CA SER A 414 17.71 10.93 -56.48
C SER A 414 17.23 9.51 -56.76
N GLN A 415 17.18 9.12 -58.05
CA GLN A 415 17.07 7.71 -58.41
C GLN A 415 18.14 7.37 -59.45
N ALA A 416 19.34 7.09 -59.02
CA ALA A 416 20.29 6.23 -59.71
C ALA A 416 21.38 5.74 -58.74
N ASN A 417 21.56 4.42 -58.74
CA ASN A 417 22.63 3.62 -58.21
C ASN A 417 22.51 3.09 -56.75
N ALA A 418 22.05 1.84 -56.68
CA ALA A 418 22.80 0.74 -56.08
C ALA A 418 22.09 -0.60 -56.39
N GLU A 419 22.56 -1.23 -57.48
CA GLU A 419 22.42 -2.67 -57.68
C GLU A 419 23.34 -3.44 -56.75
N ASP A 420 22.88 -4.71 -56.45
CA ASP A 420 23.62 -5.89 -56.02
C ASP A 420 24.18 -5.97 -54.58
N LYS A 421 23.50 -6.85 -53.80
CA LYS A 421 24.09 -8.15 -53.39
C LYS A 421 23.04 -9.03 -52.71
N LYS A 422 22.71 -10.11 -53.42
CA LYS A 422 22.19 -11.37 -52.81
C LYS A 422 23.34 -12.03 -52.03
N GLU A 423 23.09 -12.54 -50.84
CA GLU A 423 23.71 -13.76 -50.35
C GLU A 423 22.74 -14.53 -49.43
N TYR A 424 22.60 -15.80 -49.81
CA TYR A 424 21.99 -16.90 -49.14
C TYR A 424 22.79 -17.27 -47.88
N PHE A 425 22.13 -17.82 -46.80
CA PHE A 425 22.48 -19.06 -46.13
C PHE A 425 21.48 -19.36 -45.02
N ILE A 426 20.86 -20.47 -45.16
CA ILE A 426 20.51 -21.74 -44.49
C ILE A 426 19.65 -21.59 -43.25
#